data_f309817c327dfcc25c1a9036a5ab28da
#
_entry.id   f309817c327dfcc25c1a9036a5ab28da
#
_cell.length_a   1.000
_cell.length_b   1.000
_cell.length_c   1.000
_cell.angle_alpha   90.00
_cell.angle_beta   90.00
_cell.angle_gamma   90.00
#
_symmetry.space_group_name_H-M   'P 1'
#
loop_
_entity.id
_entity.type
_entity.pdbx_description
1 polymer ?
#
loop_
_entity_poly.entity_id
_entity_poly.type
_entity_poly.pdbx_seq_one_letter_code
_entity_poly.pdbx_strand_id
1 'polypeptide(L)'
;MENRPFIFGVATSGDNFTDREKETERLLLNFRHGVNTVLISPRRWGKTSLVQKACGLAQSDKLKVVYLDIFSCRNDKDFYTAFAAAILKQTSSKLDEWLENAKLFLSRISPKISIGTDPMTDFSISLEMNPKSHDVDDILQLPERIAQKKGCNIVVCIDEFQQIAEFKDSKTFQKRLRTVWQLQKSVSYCLFGSKKHLMNELFEKKSLPFYKFGDAIYLQKIGTTDWIDYIRRRFEVTGKQISKELAEKICQRVDNHWSYVQQLAWLVWIHTDKTATEQDFEAAYQDIIDQNTPLFEKQTESLTTYQMNFLRAVIDGVHSEFTTQEVLQKYQLGSSANVSIIKRALVKKELIEIEKRQVVIPDPVMKVWLKKELGI
;
A
#
# COMPACT_ATOMS: atom_id res chain seq x y z
N MET A 1 -6.81 5.13 27.33
CA MET A 1 -6.68 3.84 26.62
C MET A 1 -5.40 3.20 27.09
N GLU A 2 -5.47 1.98 27.60
CA GLU A 2 -4.26 1.21 27.93
C GLU A 2 -3.35 1.12 26.71
N ASN A 3 -2.05 1.20 26.97
CA ASN A 3 -1.02 1.28 25.93
C ASN A 3 -0.96 -0.06 25.17
N ARG A 4 -1.61 -0.16 23.99
CA ARG A 4 -1.54 -1.37 23.18
C ARG A 4 -0.09 -1.64 22.76
N PRO A 5 0.52 -2.76 23.16
CA PRO A 5 1.92 -3.02 22.85
C PRO A 5 2.16 -3.27 21.35
N PHE A 6 1.19 -3.81 20.64
CA PHE A 6 1.29 -4.11 19.21
C PHE A 6 0.09 -3.55 18.45
N ILE A 7 0.34 -2.95 17.28
CA ILE A 7 -0.68 -2.34 16.43
C ILE A 7 -0.68 -2.98 15.06
N PHE A 8 -1.82 -3.52 14.67
CA PHE A 8 -2.06 -4.11 13.34
C PHE A 8 -3.46 -3.73 12.84
N GLY A 9 -3.67 -3.84 11.53
CA GLY A 9 -4.95 -3.48 10.90
C GLY A 9 -5.16 -1.99 10.65
N VAL A 10 -4.31 -1.11 11.21
CA VAL A 10 -4.35 0.35 11.02
C VAL A 10 -2.95 0.89 10.76
N ALA A 11 -2.86 2.11 10.23
CA ALA A 11 -1.58 2.79 10.07
C ALA A 11 -0.94 3.07 11.45
N THR A 12 0.37 2.83 11.56
CA THR A 12 1.13 3.01 12.80
C THR A 12 1.92 4.31 12.78
N SER A 13 2.09 4.92 13.95
CA SER A 13 2.87 6.16 14.13
C SER A 13 3.61 6.14 15.47
N GLY A 14 4.57 7.04 15.62
CA GLY A 14 5.33 7.21 16.87
C GLY A 14 6.11 5.93 17.23
N ASP A 15 6.06 5.55 18.51
CA ASP A 15 6.80 4.40 19.09
C ASP A 15 6.36 3.04 18.55
N ASN A 16 5.22 2.99 17.85
CA ASN A 16 4.73 1.77 17.19
C ASN A 16 5.29 1.58 15.79
N PHE A 17 6.05 2.55 15.30
CA PHE A 17 6.76 2.46 14.02
C PHE A 17 8.15 1.91 14.26
N THR A 18 8.47 0.76 13.66
CA THR A 18 9.81 0.15 13.78
C THR A 18 10.48 0.10 12.42
N ASP A 19 11.81 0.30 12.44
CA ASP A 19 12.68 0.34 11.26
C ASP A 19 12.21 1.38 10.21
N ARG A 20 12.76 1.37 9.02
CA ARG A 20 12.46 2.26 7.90
C ARG A 20 13.13 3.64 7.97
N GLU A 21 14.18 3.78 8.80
CA GLU A 21 14.94 5.03 8.87
C GLU A 21 15.51 5.39 7.50
N LYS A 22 16.10 4.44 6.80
CA LYS A 22 16.70 4.63 5.47
C LYS A 22 15.68 5.03 4.42
N GLU A 23 14.53 4.35 4.41
CA GLU A 23 13.46 4.68 3.48
C GLU A 23 12.81 6.01 3.83
N THR A 24 12.64 6.31 5.12
CA THR A 24 12.13 7.62 5.60
C THR A 24 13.08 8.73 5.16
N GLU A 25 14.38 8.59 5.39
CA GLU A 25 15.39 9.57 4.99
C GLU A 25 15.40 9.78 3.47
N ARG A 26 15.35 8.70 2.68
CA ARG A 26 15.29 8.79 1.22
C ARG A 26 14.02 9.50 0.75
N LEU A 27 12.87 9.22 1.34
CA LEU A 27 11.62 9.95 1.04
C LEU A 27 11.75 11.44 1.37
N LEU A 28 12.30 11.78 2.54
CA LEU A 28 12.53 13.17 2.94
C LEU A 28 13.47 13.92 1.99
N LEU A 29 14.55 13.26 1.56
CA LEU A 29 15.46 13.84 0.55
C LEU A 29 14.73 14.07 -0.77
N ASN A 30 13.97 13.08 -1.25
CA ASN A 30 13.21 13.22 -2.49
C ASN A 30 12.18 14.35 -2.40
N PHE A 31 11.47 14.47 -1.28
CA PHE A 31 10.47 15.53 -1.05
C PHE A 31 11.13 16.93 -1.06
N ARG A 32 12.25 17.08 -0.35
CA ARG A 32 12.97 18.36 -0.26
C ARG A 32 13.59 18.80 -1.58
N HIS A 33 13.99 17.85 -2.42
CA HIS A 33 14.61 18.12 -3.71
C HIS A 33 13.65 18.04 -4.91
N GLY A 34 12.35 17.90 -4.68
CA GLY A 34 11.36 17.85 -5.75
C GLY A 34 11.46 16.62 -6.66
N VAL A 35 11.97 15.49 -6.14
CA VAL A 35 12.12 14.26 -6.90
C VAL A 35 10.84 13.44 -6.82
N ASN A 36 10.25 13.15 -7.99
CA ASN A 36 9.13 12.21 -8.04
C ASN A 36 9.53 10.85 -7.51
N THR A 37 8.66 10.25 -6.72
CA THR A 37 8.93 8.98 -6.05
C THR A 37 7.83 7.98 -6.34
N VAL A 38 8.20 6.72 -6.52
CA VAL A 38 7.28 5.60 -6.66
C VAL A 38 7.62 4.59 -5.58
N LEU A 39 6.67 4.30 -4.68
CA LEU A 39 6.88 3.34 -3.61
C LEU A 39 6.07 2.06 -3.89
N ILE A 40 6.78 0.96 -4.07
CA ILE A 40 6.21 -0.32 -4.45
C ILE A 40 6.46 -1.35 -3.34
N SER A 41 5.40 -1.97 -2.87
CA SER A 41 5.50 -3.13 -1.97
C SER A 41 4.18 -3.90 -1.92
N PRO A 42 4.18 -5.14 -1.43
CA PRO A 42 2.96 -5.87 -1.14
C PRO A 42 2.04 -5.16 -0.15
N ARG A 43 0.80 -5.61 -0.04
CA ARG A 43 -0.14 -5.16 0.99
C ARG A 43 0.43 -5.39 2.40
N ARG A 44 0.02 -4.54 3.35
CA ARG A 44 0.34 -4.67 4.79
C ARG A 44 1.86 -4.64 5.09
N TRP A 45 2.66 -3.94 4.29
CA TRP A 45 4.10 -3.74 4.52
C TRP A 45 4.44 -2.36 5.08
N GLY A 46 3.46 -1.63 5.60
CA GLY A 46 3.66 -0.35 6.28
C GLY A 46 3.88 0.85 5.36
N LYS A 47 3.54 0.78 4.05
CA LYS A 47 3.69 1.90 3.09
C LYS A 47 3.05 3.18 3.58
N THR A 48 1.75 3.11 3.89
CA THR A 48 0.96 4.26 4.33
C THR A 48 1.56 4.90 5.57
N SER A 49 1.96 4.09 6.57
CA SER A 49 2.63 4.58 7.78
C SER A 49 3.96 5.26 7.49
N LEU A 50 4.77 4.68 6.59
CA LEU A 50 6.05 5.25 6.16
C LEU A 50 5.86 6.61 5.47
N VAL A 51 4.94 6.68 4.50
CA VAL A 51 4.66 7.93 3.78
C VAL A 51 4.08 8.98 4.72
N GLN A 52 3.13 8.64 5.59
CA GLN A 52 2.56 9.57 6.57
C GLN A 52 3.62 10.11 7.54
N LYS A 53 4.55 9.26 8.01
CA LYS A 53 5.70 9.70 8.83
C LYS A 53 6.56 10.70 8.06
N ALA A 54 6.92 10.37 6.82
CA ALA A 54 7.72 11.27 5.98
C ALA A 54 6.97 12.59 5.68
N CYS A 55 5.66 12.55 5.44
CA CYS A 55 4.82 13.73 5.25
C CYS A 55 4.87 14.65 6.48
N GLY A 56 4.68 14.10 7.67
CA GLY A 56 4.72 14.88 8.92
C GLY A 56 6.08 15.54 9.17
N LEU A 57 7.17 14.83 8.86
CA LEU A 57 8.54 15.34 9.02
C LEU A 57 8.96 16.34 7.93
N ALA A 58 8.35 16.28 6.74
CA ALA A 58 8.67 17.15 5.62
C ALA A 58 7.91 18.47 5.66
N GLN A 59 6.71 18.50 6.26
CA GLN A 59 5.81 19.66 6.29
C GLN A 59 6.50 20.90 6.87
N SER A 60 6.49 22.01 6.12
CA SER A 60 7.06 23.29 6.53
C SER A 60 6.42 24.44 5.75
N ASP A 61 6.84 25.69 6.01
CA ASP A 61 6.35 26.84 5.24
C ASP A 61 6.84 26.82 3.81
N LYS A 62 8.01 26.28 3.55
CA LYS A 62 8.61 26.19 2.21
C LYS A 62 8.25 24.91 1.46
N LEU A 63 7.72 23.89 2.14
CA LEU A 63 7.33 22.61 1.57
C LEU A 63 5.99 22.17 2.13
N LYS A 64 4.95 22.25 1.32
CA LYS A 64 3.62 21.74 1.66
C LYS A 64 3.48 20.30 1.17
N VAL A 65 2.93 19.46 2.01
CA VAL A 65 2.68 18.05 1.66
C VAL A 65 1.17 17.83 1.61
N VAL A 66 0.72 17.27 0.50
CA VAL A 66 -0.69 16.92 0.27
C VAL A 66 -0.80 15.41 0.19
N TYR A 67 -1.67 14.83 1.00
CA TYR A 67 -1.98 13.40 1.00
C TYR A 67 -3.37 13.16 0.41
N LEU A 68 -3.47 12.21 -0.52
CA LEU A 68 -4.69 11.83 -1.20
C LEU A 68 -4.76 10.30 -1.32
N ASP A 69 -5.86 9.71 -0.86
CA ASP A 69 -6.21 8.30 -1.11
C ASP A 69 -7.25 8.25 -2.23
N ILE A 70 -6.96 7.52 -3.30
CA ILE A 70 -7.86 7.39 -4.46
C ILE A 70 -8.54 6.02 -4.53
N PHE A 71 -8.54 5.25 -3.46
CA PHE A 71 -9.18 3.93 -3.42
C PHE A 71 -10.66 3.96 -3.84
N SER A 72 -11.39 5.00 -3.43
CA SER A 72 -12.82 5.18 -3.74
C SER A 72 -13.09 5.75 -5.13
N CYS A 73 -12.07 6.23 -5.86
CA CYS A 73 -12.25 6.80 -7.19
C CYS A 73 -12.57 5.70 -8.22
N ARG A 74 -13.70 5.83 -8.91
CA ARG A 74 -14.18 4.85 -9.91
C ARG A 74 -13.84 5.25 -11.34
N ASN A 75 -13.55 6.53 -11.55
CA ASN A 75 -13.30 7.12 -12.85
C ASN A 75 -12.42 8.38 -12.72
N ASP A 76 -12.06 8.96 -13.83
CA ASP A 76 -11.24 10.17 -13.92
C ASP A 76 -11.92 11.39 -13.25
N LYS A 77 -13.24 11.54 -13.33
CA LYS A 77 -13.97 12.63 -12.71
C LYS A 77 -13.88 12.59 -11.18
N ASP A 78 -14.03 11.39 -10.60
CA ASP A 78 -13.87 11.20 -9.16
C ASP A 78 -12.44 11.59 -8.73
N PHE A 79 -11.44 11.17 -9.53
CA PHE A 79 -10.04 11.53 -9.28
C PHE A 79 -9.83 13.04 -9.31
N TYR A 80 -10.30 13.74 -10.35
CA TYR A 80 -10.10 15.19 -10.45
C TYR A 80 -10.76 15.94 -9.29
N THR A 81 -11.95 15.49 -8.88
CA THR A 81 -12.66 16.07 -7.73
C THR A 81 -11.88 15.88 -6.43
N ALA A 82 -11.45 14.65 -6.15
CA ALA A 82 -10.68 14.32 -4.96
C ALA A 82 -9.32 15.05 -4.95
N PHE A 83 -8.65 15.12 -6.11
CA PHE A 83 -7.36 15.80 -6.28
C PHE A 83 -7.48 17.29 -5.98
N ALA A 84 -8.45 18.00 -6.60
CA ALA A 84 -8.67 19.42 -6.36
C ALA A 84 -9.01 19.70 -4.90
N ALA A 85 -9.90 18.89 -4.31
CA ALA A 85 -10.29 19.03 -2.91
C ALA A 85 -9.09 18.87 -1.96
N ALA A 86 -8.27 17.84 -2.16
CA ALA A 86 -7.10 17.58 -1.33
C ALA A 86 -6.07 18.71 -1.44
N ILE A 87 -5.76 19.18 -2.65
CA ILE A 87 -4.84 20.29 -2.89
C ILE A 87 -5.31 21.56 -2.18
N LEU A 88 -6.55 21.97 -2.41
CA LEU A 88 -7.09 23.19 -1.80
C LEU A 88 -7.11 23.09 -0.27
N LYS A 89 -7.58 21.95 0.28
CA LYS A 89 -7.70 21.76 1.72
C LYS A 89 -6.35 21.79 2.44
N GLN A 90 -5.37 21.08 1.93
CA GLN A 90 -4.10 20.88 2.64
C GLN A 90 -3.05 21.96 2.34
N THR A 91 -3.30 22.81 1.34
CA THR A 91 -2.44 23.98 1.06
C THR A 91 -2.97 25.27 1.63
N SER A 92 -4.20 25.33 2.14
CA SER A 92 -4.80 26.52 2.73
C SER A 92 -4.81 26.42 4.25
N SER A 93 -4.50 27.52 4.92
CA SER A 93 -4.45 27.58 6.39
C SER A 93 -5.80 27.94 7.03
N LYS A 94 -6.69 28.62 6.26
CA LYS A 94 -8.01 29.07 6.67
C LYS A 94 -9.04 28.83 5.58
N LEU A 95 -10.31 28.76 5.97
CA LEU A 95 -11.42 28.56 5.03
C LEU A 95 -11.51 29.69 3.97
N ASP A 96 -11.29 30.94 4.38
CA ASP A 96 -11.34 32.08 3.46
C ASP A 96 -10.27 31.99 2.36
N GLU A 97 -9.05 31.59 2.74
CA GLU A 97 -7.96 31.34 1.80
C GLU A 97 -8.31 30.18 0.84
N TRP A 98 -8.94 29.14 1.35
CA TRP A 98 -9.40 28.01 0.54
C TRP A 98 -10.45 28.46 -0.48
N LEU A 99 -11.46 29.24 -0.06
CA LEU A 99 -12.50 29.79 -0.91
C LEU A 99 -11.92 30.75 -1.96
N GLU A 100 -10.98 31.61 -1.59
CA GLU A 100 -10.27 32.50 -2.50
C GLU A 100 -9.50 31.70 -3.55
N ASN A 101 -8.72 30.71 -3.15
CA ASN A 101 -7.98 29.86 -4.06
C ASN A 101 -8.91 29.06 -4.99
N ALA A 102 -10.02 28.53 -4.48
CA ALA A 102 -11.00 27.83 -5.30
C ALA A 102 -11.60 28.76 -6.36
N LYS A 103 -12.01 29.99 -6.00
CA LYS A 103 -12.52 31.00 -6.93
C LYS A 103 -11.47 31.44 -7.96
N LEU A 104 -10.23 31.65 -7.52
CA LEU A 104 -9.15 32.13 -8.37
C LEU A 104 -8.72 31.09 -9.41
N PHE A 105 -8.50 29.84 -8.98
CA PHE A 105 -7.88 28.81 -9.80
C PHE A 105 -8.89 27.91 -10.52
N LEU A 106 -10.10 27.82 -10.00
CA LEU A 106 -11.18 26.99 -10.59
C LEU A 106 -12.33 27.85 -11.16
N SER A 107 -12.08 29.14 -11.45
CA SER A 107 -13.11 30.08 -11.92
C SER A 107 -13.77 29.66 -13.25
N ARG A 108 -13.12 28.85 -14.05
CA ARG A 108 -13.65 28.29 -15.31
C ARG A 108 -14.42 26.98 -15.12
N ILE A 109 -14.29 26.38 -13.96
CA ILE A 109 -14.98 25.15 -13.55
C ILE A 109 -16.03 25.60 -12.55
N SER A 110 -17.30 25.26 -12.74
CA SER A 110 -18.33 25.63 -11.76
C SER A 110 -18.25 24.70 -10.53
N PRO A 111 -17.41 25.03 -9.50
CA PRO A 111 -17.35 24.21 -8.31
C PRO A 111 -18.66 24.43 -7.52
N LYS A 112 -19.42 23.38 -7.27
CA LYS A 112 -20.41 23.40 -6.21
C LYS A 112 -19.70 23.12 -4.91
N ILE A 113 -19.59 24.14 -4.08
CA ILE A 113 -19.02 24.07 -2.75
C ILE A 113 -20.17 23.85 -1.76
N SER A 114 -20.17 22.73 -1.08
CA SER A 114 -21.08 22.46 0.03
C SER A 114 -20.28 22.58 1.32
N ILE A 115 -20.75 23.44 2.23
CA ILE A 115 -20.16 23.62 3.55
C ILE A 115 -21.10 22.92 4.52
N GLY A 116 -20.58 21.93 5.27
CA GLY A 116 -21.30 21.23 6.32
C GLY A 116 -21.38 22.03 7.63
N THR A 117 -21.82 21.38 8.68
CA THR A 117 -22.03 21.99 10.00
C THR A 117 -20.74 22.44 10.70
N ASP A 118 -19.60 21.83 10.39
CA ASP A 118 -18.27 22.28 10.81
C ASP A 118 -17.48 22.77 9.60
N PRO A 119 -17.32 24.11 9.43
CA PRO A 119 -16.62 24.68 8.27
C PRO A 119 -15.13 24.28 8.15
N MET A 120 -14.50 23.79 9.22
CA MET A 120 -13.09 23.38 9.21
C MET A 120 -12.89 21.90 8.83
N THR A 121 -13.88 21.05 9.08
CA THR A 121 -13.81 19.61 8.83
C THR A 121 -14.78 19.12 7.75
N ASP A 122 -15.92 19.78 7.58
CA ASP A 122 -17.06 19.31 6.81
C ASP A 122 -17.32 20.16 5.56
N PHE A 123 -16.32 20.42 4.74
CA PHE A 123 -16.59 20.97 3.43
C PHE A 123 -16.30 19.97 2.32
N SER A 124 -17.17 19.91 1.34
CA SER A 124 -16.99 19.08 0.15
C SER A 124 -17.01 19.96 -1.11
N ILE A 125 -16.15 19.58 -2.05
CA ILE A 125 -16.20 20.11 -3.41
C ILE A 125 -16.88 19.05 -4.26
N SER A 126 -17.93 19.44 -4.99
CA SER A 126 -18.36 18.70 -6.16
C SER A 126 -18.07 19.55 -7.40
N LEU A 127 -17.36 18.99 -8.34
CA LEU A 127 -17.06 19.65 -9.60
C LEU A 127 -18.16 19.26 -10.59
N GLU A 128 -19.01 20.22 -10.98
CA GLU A 128 -19.83 20.08 -12.18
C GLU A 128 -18.90 20.28 -13.38
N MET A 129 -18.25 19.19 -13.79
CA MET A 129 -17.37 19.23 -14.94
C MET A 129 -18.17 19.08 -16.23
N ASN A 130 -18.18 20.12 -17.02
CA ASN A 130 -18.37 19.95 -18.46
C ASN A 130 -17.03 19.43 -19.00
N PRO A 131 -16.94 18.27 -19.68
CA PRO A 131 -15.65 17.64 -20.02
C PRO A 131 -14.92 18.35 -21.18
N LYS A 132 -14.83 19.68 -21.14
CA LYS A 132 -13.94 20.41 -22.02
C LYS A 132 -12.51 20.17 -21.53
N SER A 133 -11.61 19.83 -22.46
CA SER A 133 -10.24 19.42 -22.16
C SER A 133 -9.44 20.46 -21.34
N HIS A 134 -9.76 21.74 -21.46
CA HIS A 134 -9.09 22.80 -20.71
C HIS A 134 -9.39 22.82 -19.21
N ASP A 135 -10.60 22.43 -18.79
CA ASP A 135 -10.98 22.44 -17.38
C ASP A 135 -10.18 21.42 -16.58
N VAL A 136 -9.89 20.27 -17.19
CA VAL A 136 -9.12 19.20 -16.57
C VAL A 136 -7.65 19.59 -16.37
N ASP A 137 -7.07 20.24 -17.36
CA ASP A 137 -5.67 20.68 -17.27
C ASP A 137 -5.51 21.78 -16.21
N ASP A 138 -6.51 22.66 -16.03
CA ASP A 138 -6.54 23.64 -14.95
C ASP A 138 -6.57 22.98 -13.56
N ILE A 139 -7.32 21.88 -13.39
CA ILE A 139 -7.32 21.09 -12.15
C ILE A 139 -5.94 20.47 -11.90
N LEU A 140 -5.36 19.84 -12.91
CA LEU A 140 -4.05 19.21 -12.77
C LEU A 140 -2.91 20.20 -12.54
N GLN A 141 -3.05 21.46 -13.04
CA GLN A 141 -2.10 22.55 -12.80
C GLN A 141 -2.32 23.28 -11.47
N LEU A 142 -3.40 22.97 -10.75
CA LEU A 142 -3.74 23.64 -9.49
C LEU A 142 -2.58 23.64 -8.46
N PRO A 143 -1.90 22.53 -8.18
CA PRO A 143 -0.82 22.54 -7.20
C PRO A 143 0.36 23.42 -7.63
N GLU A 144 0.73 23.46 -8.92
CA GLU A 144 1.80 24.32 -9.44
C GLU A 144 1.45 25.79 -9.28
N ARG A 145 0.22 26.19 -9.62
CA ARG A 145 -0.26 27.58 -9.48
C ARG A 145 -0.27 28.02 -8.02
N ILE A 146 -0.70 27.16 -7.11
CA ILE A 146 -0.67 27.45 -5.67
C ILE A 146 0.77 27.56 -5.17
N ALA A 147 1.64 26.63 -5.56
CA ALA A 147 3.06 26.65 -5.20
C ALA A 147 3.72 27.95 -5.61
N GLN A 148 3.49 28.40 -6.85
CA GLN A 148 4.01 29.69 -7.36
C GLN A 148 3.42 30.89 -6.61
N LYS A 149 2.11 30.93 -6.36
CA LYS A 149 1.45 32.01 -5.59
C LYS A 149 2.04 32.13 -4.18
N LYS A 150 2.32 30.98 -3.53
CA LYS A 150 2.82 30.91 -2.14
C LYS A 150 4.35 30.97 -2.03
N GLY A 151 5.09 30.85 -3.11
CA GLY A 151 6.55 30.78 -3.09
C GLY A 151 7.09 29.55 -2.35
N CYS A 152 6.38 28.41 -2.45
CA CYS A 152 6.74 27.15 -1.78
C CYS A 152 6.76 25.99 -2.78
N ASN A 153 7.29 24.85 -2.37
CA ASN A 153 7.16 23.60 -3.10
C ASN A 153 5.97 22.78 -2.56
N ILE A 154 5.41 21.90 -3.40
CA ILE A 154 4.33 21.01 -3.00
C ILE A 154 4.72 19.56 -3.34
N VAL A 155 4.56 18.67 -2.40
CA VAL A 155 4.63 17.22 -2.63
C VAL A 155 3.21 16.64 -2.57
N VAL A 156 2.78 15.97 -3.63
CA VAL A 156 1.49 15.30 -3.68
C VAL A 156 1.68 13.80 -3.53
N CYS A 157 1.30 13.26 -2.37
CA CYS A 157 1.36 11.85 -2.04
C CYS A 157 0.02 11.18 -2.36
N ILE A 158 0.01 10.25 -3.31
CA ILE A 158 -1.21 9.57 -3.77
C ILE A 158 -1.15 8.10 -3.40
N ASP A 159 -2.01 7.70 -2.47
CA ASP A 159 -2.19 6.29 -2.06
C ASP A 159 -3.13 5.56 -3.01
N GLU A 160 -2.96 4.25 -3.10
CA GLU A 160 -3.71 3.32 -3.97
C GLU A 160 -3.67 3.75 -5.46
N PHE A 161 -2.52 4.30 -5.90
CA PHE A 161 -2.37 4.87 -7.25
C PHE A 161 -2.66 3.88 -8.37
N GLN A 162 -2.50 2.58 -8.15
CA GLN A 162 -2.88 1.56 -9.15
C GLN A 162 -4.37 1.58 -9.50
N GLN A 163 -5.23 2.24 -8.70
CA GLN A 163 -6.66 2.38 -9.01
C GLN A 163 -6.90 3.02 -10.38
N ILE A 164 -6.01 3.89 -10.84
CA ILE A 164 -6.11 4.50 -12.18
C ILE A 164 -6.05 3.46 -13.32
N ALA A 165 -5.47 2.28 -13.10
CA ALA A 165 -5.44 1.20 -14.09
C ALA A 165 -6.83 0.60 -14.34
N GLU A 166 -7.76 0.74 -13.40
CA GLU A 166 -9.13 0.22 -13.49
C GLU A 166 -10.11 1.19 -14.17
N PHE A 167 -9.69 2.44 -14.45
CA PHE A 167 -10.53 3.41 -15.15
C PHE A 167 -10.79 3.00 -16.60
N LYS A 168 -11.99 3.29 -17.12
CA LYS A 168 -12.42 2.90 -18.47
C LYS A 168 -11.42 3.29 -19.56
N ASP A 169 -10.91 4.54 -19.52
CA ASP A 169 -9.94 5.08 -20.47
C ASP A 169 -8.57 5.30 -19.81
N SER A 170 -8.15 4.34 -19.00
CA SER A 170 -6.94 4.39 -18.16
C SER A 170 -5.70 4.92 -18.90
N LYS A 171 -5.42 4.41 -20.10
CA LYS A 171 -4.23 4.82 -20.87
C LYS A 171 -4.26 6.30 -21.29
N THR A 172 -5.41 6.81 -21.68
CA THR A 172 -5.60 8.23 -22.06
C THR A 172 -5.47 9.12 -20.81
N PHE A 173 -6.08 8.69 -19.70
CA PHE A 173 -5.97 9.36 -18.42
C PHE A 173 -4.50 9.43 -17.94
N GLN A 174 -3.78 8.32 -17.96
CA GLN A 174 -2.36 8.26 -17.62
C GLN A 174 -1.49 9.20 -18.48
N LYS A 175 -1.73 9.24 -19.80
CA LYS A 175 -1.02 10.15 -20.69
C LYS A 175 -1.26 11.61 -20.30
N ARG A 176 -2.50 11.99 -19.99
CA ARG A 176 -2.84 13.35 -19.57
C ARG A 176 -2.13 13.73 -18.28
N LEU A 177 -2.21 12.88 -17.24
CA LEU A 177 -1.48 13.10 -15.99
C LEU A 177 0.01 13.32 -16.25
N ARG A 178 0.63 12.41 -17.03
CA ARG A 178 2.06 12.48 -17.33
C ARG A 178 2.43 13.75 -18.07
N THR A 179 1.64 14.17 -19.06
CA THR A 179 1.89 15.39 -19.86
C THR A 179 1.87 16.62 -18.99
N VAL A 180 0.92 16.75 -18.06
CA VAL A 180 0.82 17.92 -17.19
C VAL A 180 1.90 17.89 -16.11
N TRP A 181 2.04 16.78 -15.39
CA TRP A 181 2.93 16.67 -14.23
C TRP A 181 4.41 16.83 -14.56
N GLN A 182 4.85 16.34 -15.73
CA GLN A 182 6.25 16.48 -16.13
C GLN A 182 6.69 17.93 -16.42
N LEU A 183 5.75 18.86 -16.60
CA LEU A 183 6.03 20.27 -16.87
C LEU A 183 6.06 21.13 -15.59
N GLN A 184 5.62 20.58 -14.47
CA GLN A 184 5.61 21.27 -13.18
C GLN A 184 7.03 21.35 -12.61
N LYS A 185 7.35 22.49 -12.02
CA LYS A 185 8.70 22.79 -11.48
C LYS A 185 8.71 22.88 -9.97
N SER A 186 7.58 23.23 -9.37
CA SER A 186 7.42 23.42 -7.92
C SER A 186 6.63 22.29 -7.26
N VAL A 187 6.25 21.26 -8.05
CA VAL A 187 5.47 20.13 -7.56
C VAL A 187 6.19 18.82 -7.86
N SER A 188 6.21 17.93 -6.87
CA SER A 188 6.63 16.55 -7.05
C SER A 188 5.57 15.57 -6.51
N TYR A 189 5.65 14.34 -6.96
CA TYR A 189 4.66 13.32 -6.67
C TYR A 189 5.29 12.13 -5.98
N CYS A 190 4.61 11.62 -4.93
CA CYS A 190 4.91 10.35 -4.30
C CYS A 190 3.74 9.39 -4.56
N LEU A 191 3.93 8.45 -5.50
CA LEU A 191 2.88 7.55 -5.97
C LEU A 191 3.10 6.16 -5.36
N PHE A 192 2.10 5.64 -4.67
CA PHE A 192 2.22 4.35 -4.01
C PHE A 192 0.89 3.61 -3.97
N GLY A 193 0.96 2.30 -3.73
CA GLY A 193 -0.23 1.49 -3.71
C GLY A 193 0.03 0.04 -3.27
N SER A 194 -1.05 -0.70 -3.03
CA SER A 194 -0.99 -2.01 -2.39
C SER A 194 -0.94 -3.19 -3.37
N LYS A 195 -1.42 -3.03 -4.61
CA LYS A 195 -1.41 -4.08 -5.63
C LYS A 195 -0.08 -4.05 -6.41
N LYS A 196 0.95 -4.71 -5.87
CA LYS A 196 2.33 -4.74 -6.39
C LYS A 196 2.40 -5.01 -7.90
N HIS A 197 1.63 -5.99 -8.40
CA HIS A 197 1.64 -6.35 -9.82
C HIS A 197 1.13 -5.21 -10.73
N LEU A 198 0.08 -4.46 -10.31
CA LEU A 198 -0.43 -3.32 -11.06
C LEU A 198 0.53 -2.13 -10.99
N MET A 199 1.15 -1.88 -9.83
CA MET A 199 2.18 -0.85 -9.69
C MET A 199 3.37 -1.15 -10.60
N ASN A 200 3.88 -2.38 -10.61
CA ASN A 200 4.95 -2.78 -11.52
C ASN A 200 4.53 -2.60 -13.00
N GLU A 201 3.31 -2.96 -13.35
CA GLU A 201 2.83 -2.75 -14.72
C GLU A 201 2.85 -1.26 -15.08
N LEU A 202 2.33 -0.38 -14.24
CA LEU A 202 2.27 1.07 -14.48
C LEU A 202 3.66 1.70 -14.66
N PHE A 203 4.64 1.31 -13.84
CA PHE A 203 5.93 2.01 -13.74
C PHE A 203 7.10 1.31 -14.44
N GLU A 204 7.03 0.01 -14.70
CA GLU A 204 8.10 -0.76 -15.34
C GLU A 204 7.84 -1.08 -16.82
N LYS A 205 6.57 -1.04 -17.26
CA LYS A 205 6.22 -1.36 -18.64
C LYS A 205 6.54 -0.19 -19.58
N LYS A 206 7.53 -0.38 -20.46
CA LYS A 206 8.02 0.67 -21.41
C LYS A 206 6.94 1.33 -22.26
N SER A 207 5.83 0.63 -22.53
CA SER A 207 4.72 1.14 -23.36
C SER A 207 3.72 2.02 -22.59
N LEU A 208 3.88 2.17 -21.27
CA LEU A 208 2.97 2.96 -20.44
C LEU A 208 3.54 4.32 -20.08
N PRO A 209 2.68 5.34 -19.88
CA PRO A 209 3.10 6.73 -19.69
C PRO A 209 3.98 6.96 -18.47
N PHE A 210 3.78 6.19 -17.38
CA PHE A 210 4.52 6.36 -16.14
C PHE A 210 5.85 5.57 -16.09
N TYR A 211 6.26 4.93 -17.21
CA TYR A 211 7.56 4.28 -17.26
C TYR A 211 8.68 5.22 -16.82
N LYS A 212 9.47 4.82 -15.82
CA LYS A 212 10.56 5.63 -15.22
C LYS A 212 10.11 7.03 -14.80
N PHE A 213 8.97 7.14 -14.13
CA PHE A 213 8.42 8.43 -13.70
C PHE A 213 9.28 9.14 -12.65
N GLY A 214 9.95 8.41 -11.79
CA GLY A 214 10.75 8.97 -10.70
C GLY A 214 11.65 7.93 -10.04
N ASP A 215 12.09 8.25 -8.83
CA ASP A 215 12.86 7.35 -7.98
C ASP A 215 11.99 6.20 -7.48
N ALA A 216 12.30 4.96 -7.85
CA ALA A 216 11.56 3.78 -7.46
C ALA A 216 12.14 3.16 -6.18
N ILE A 217 11.33 3.13 -5.13
CA ILE A 217 11.65 2.53 -3.84
C ILE A 217 10.85 1.23 -3.69
N TYR A 218 11.56 0.10 -3.63
CA TYR A 218 10.95 -1.20 -3.35
C TYR A 218 11.14 -1.53 -1.89
N LEU A 219 10.06 -1.50 -1.10
CA LEU A 219 10.16 -1.85 0.31
C LEU A 219 10.54 -3.33 0.45
N GLN A 220 11.55 -3.58 1.26
CA GLN A 220 11.95 -4.92 1.67
C GLN A 220 11.23 -5.31 2.96
N LYS A 221 11.26 -6.60 3.32
CA LYS A 221 10.83 -7.04 4.66
C LYS A 221 11.71 -6.36 5.71
N ILE A 222 11.12 -6.06 6.85
CA ILE A 222 11.87 -5.62 8.03
C ILE A 222 12.74 -6.78 8.49
N GLY A 223 13.97 -6.47 8.86
CA GLY A 223 14.94 -7.47 9.31
C GLY A 223 14.52 -8.18 10.58
N THR A 224 14.90 -9.46 10.74
CA THR A 224 14.58 -10.23 11.95
C THR A 224 15.15 -9.57 13.19
N THR A 225 16.34 -9.00 13.13
CA THR A 225 16.98 -8.30 14.25
C THR A 225 16.15 -7.11 14.71
N ASP A 226 15.70 -6.27 13.78
CA ASP A 226 14.89 -5.08 14.10
C ASP A 226 13.55 -5.47 14.73
N TRP A 227 12.95 -6.58 14.24
CA TRP A 227 11.76 -7.15 14.83
C TRP A 227 11.97 -7.68 16.24
N ILE A 228 13.05 -8.41 16.49
CA ILE A 228 13.39 -8.94 17.82
C ILE A 228 13.49 -7.79 18.83
N ASP A 229 14.25 -6.75 18.51
CA ASP A 229 14.44 -5.59 19.38
C ASP A 229 13.12 -4.85 19.63
N TYR A 230 12.31 -4.70 18.59
CA TYR A 230 10.98 -4.12 18.71
C TYR A 230 10.08 -4.95 19.62
N ILE A 231 9.94 -6.26 19.39
CA ILE A 231 9.06 -7.15 20.16
C ILE A 231 9.47 -7.12 21.64
N ARG A 232 10.76 -7.30 21.94
CA ARG A 232 11.25 -7.31 23.32
C ARG A 232 10.95 -6.00 24.03
N ARG A 233 11.26 -4.87 23.41
CA ARG A 233 10.95 -3.53 23.96
C ARG A 233 9.46 -3.37 24.25
N ARG A 234 8.58 -3.87 23.36
CA ARG A 234 7.11 -3.75 23.56
C ARG A 234 6.59 -4.62 24.70
N PHE A 235 7.20 -5.78 24.95
CA PHE A 235 6.92 -6.60 26.14
C PHE A 235 7.38 -5.88 27.39
N GLU A 236 8.61 -5.38 27.43
CA GLU A 236 9.21 -4.70 28.58
C GLU A 236 8.41 -3.46 29.03
N VAL A 237 7.98 -2.61 28.07
CA VAL A 237 7.18 -1.40 28.38
C VAL A 237 5.85 -1.73 29.06
N THR A 238 5.34 -2.95 28.87
CA THR A 238 4.09 -3.43 29.50
C THR A 238 4.31 -4.32 30.71
N GLY A 239 5.56 -4.40 31.21
CA GLY A 239 5.91 -5.20 32.39
C GLY A 239 6.00 -6.71 32.16
N LYS A 240 5.99 -7.15 30.90
CA LYS A 240 6.17 -8.56 30.51
C LYS A 240 7.56 -8.77 29.91
N GLN A 241 7.96 -10.04 29.81
CA GLN A 241 9.25 -10.42 29.22
C GLN A 241 9.08 -11.47 28.14
N ILE A 242 9.97 -11.43 27.14
CA ILE A 242 10.09 -12.44 26.09
C ILE A 242 11.57 -12.68 25.78
N SER A 243 11.97 -13.94 25.62
CA SER A 243 13.35 -14.27 25.24
C SER A 243 13.64 -13.85 23.79
N LYS A 244 14.91 -13.69 23.47
CA LYS A 244 15.35 -13.40 22.10
C LYS A 244 14.96 -14.51 21.14
N GLU A 245 15.13 -15.75 21.57
CA GLU A 245 14.84 -16.96 20.80
C GLU A 245 13.36 -17.06 20.46
N LEU A 246 12.48 -16.75 21.42
CA LEU A 246 11.04 -16.79 21.20
C LEU A 246 10.56 -15.63 20.31
N ALA A 247 11.14 -14.44 20.47
CA ALA A 247 10.89 -13.32 19.57
C ALA A 247 11.35 -13.61 18.13
N GLU A 248 12.51 -14.26 17.97
CA GLU A 248 12.99 -14.71 16.66
C GLU A 248 12.05 -15.76 16.06
N LYS A 249 11.57 -16.71 16.87
CA LYS A 249 10.60 -17.73 16.43
C LYS A 249 9.30 -17.11 15.93
N ILE A 250 8.78 -16.05 16.57
CA ILE A 250 7.64 -15.27 16.07
C ILE A 250 7.92 -14.79 14.65
N CYS A 251 9.05 -14.16 14.43
CA CYS A 251 9.42 -13.59 13.13
C CYS A 251 9.54 -14.66 12.04
N GLN A 252 10.25 -15.75 12.34
CA GLN A 252 10.48 -16.86 11.40
C GLN A 252 9.18 -17.57 11.02
N ARG A 253 8.29 -17.80 11.99
CA ARG A 253 7.03 -18.54 11.78
C ARG A 253 6.09 -17.84 10.78
N VAL A 254 6.14 -16.54 10.72
CA VAL A 254 5.35 -15.71 9.78
C VAL A 254 6.22 -14.99 8.73
N ASP A 255 7.43 -15.51 8.47
CA ASP A 255 8.34 -15.06 7.40
C ASP A 255 8.56 -13.54 7.41
N ASN A 256 8.74 -12.93 8.59
CA ASN A 256 8.87 -11.48 8.78
C ASN A 256 7.74 -10.66 8.14
N HIS A 257 6.55 -11.25 7.93
CA HIS A 257 5.42 -10.53 7.37
C HIS A 257 4.90 -9.49 8.37
N TRP A 258 5.03 -8.21 8.04
CA TRP A 258 4.82 -7.08 8.95
C TRP A 258 3.54 -7.19 9.80
N SER A 259 2.39 -7.43 9.15
CA SER A 259 1.11 -7.51 9.85
C SER A 259 1.04 -8.74 10.77
N TYR A 260 1.58 -9.87 10.32
CA TYR A 260 1.53 -11.11 11.09
C TYR A 260 2.54 -11.16 12.23
N VAL A 261 3.70 -10.51 12.09
CA VAL A 261 4.63 -10.35 13.23
C VAL A 261 3.95 -9.58 14.36
N GLN A 262 3.29 -8.47 14.04
CA GLN A 262 2.55 -7.65 15.01
C GLN A 262 1.39 -8.44 15.64
N GLN A 263 0.60 -9.14 14.81
CA GLN A 263 -0.55 -9.91 15.28
C GLN A 263 -0.13 -11.11 16.14
N LEU A 264 0.89 -11.87 15.71
CA LEU A 264 1.37 -13.03 16.48
C LEU A 264 2.04 -12.60 17.78
N ALA A 265 2.85 -11.52 17.75
CA ALA A 265 3.44 -10.95 18.97
C ALA A 265 2.37 -10.47 19.95
N TRP A 266 1.27 -9.86 19.45
CA TRP A 266 0.11 -9.50 20.26
C TRP A 266 -0.56 -10.71 20.89
N LEU A 267 -0.78 -11.80 20.14
CA LEU A 267 -1.40 -13.02 20.66
C LEU A 267 -0.50 -13.70 21.71
N VAL A 268 0.80 -13.78 21.46
CA VAL A 268 1.76 -14.26 22.47
C VAL A 268 1.71 -13.41 23.72
N TRP A 269 1.66 -12.07 23.57
CA TRP A 269 1.56 -11.17 24.71
C TRP A 269 0.28 -11.37 25.51
N ILE A 270 -0.87 -11.66 24.88
CA ILE A 270 -2.14 -11.97 25.57
C ILE A 270 -1.99 -13.26 26.40
N HIS A 271 -1.42 -14.32 25.84
CA HIS A 271 -1.25 -15.59 26.53
C HIS A 271 -0.20 -15.52 27.67
N THR A 272 0.74 -14.59 27.59
CA THR A 272 1.80 -14.43 28.58
C THR A 272 1.28 -13.78 29.86
N ASP A 273 1.59 -14.38 31.02
CA ASP A 273 1.40 -13.72 32.32
C ASP A 273 2.55 -12.74 32.61
N LYS A 274 3.73 -13.21 32.93
CA LYS A 274 4.94 -12.38 33.19
C LYS A 274 6.03 -12.60 32.16
N THR A 275 6.35 -13.84 31.86
CA THR A 275 7.40 -14.23 30.92
C THR A 275 6.83 -15.18 29.90
N ALA A 276 6.97 -14.85 28.62
CA ALA A 276 6.47 -15.64 27.52
C ALA A 276 7.15 -17.03 27.45
N THR A 277 6.35 -18.05 27.31
CA THR A 277 6.77 -19.45 27.22
C THR A 277 6.54 -20.02 25.82
N GLU A 278 7.10 -21.19 25.56
CA GLU A 278 6.85 -21.92 24.32
C GLU A 278 5.37 -22.31 24.18
N GLN A 279 4.68 -22.62 25.28
CA GLN A 279 3.24 -22.93 25.27
C GLN A 279 2.42 -21.71 24.86
N ASP A 280 2.75 -20.50 25.36
CA ASP A 280 2.08 -19.28 24.98
C ASP A 280 2.23 -19.00 23.48
N PHE A 281 3.42 -19.28 22.93
CA PHE A 281 3.67 -19.14 21.50
C PHE A 281 2.87 -20.15 20.67
N GLU A 282 2.84 -21.42 21.03
CA GLU A 282 2.10 -22.43 20.23
C GLU A 282 0.59 -22.16 20.29
N ALA A 283 0.04 -21.76 21.45
CA ALA A 283 -1.35 -21.35 21.57
C ALA A 283 -1.65 -20.12 20.67
N ALA A 284 -0.82 -19.09 20.75
CA ALA A 284 -0.95 -17.90 19.92
C ALA A 284 -0.83 -18.21 18.41
N TYR A 285 0.03 -19.16 18.05
CA TYR A 285 0.19 -19.56 16.66
C TYR A 285 -1.02 -20.34 16.13
N GLN A 286 -1.66 -21.14 16.95
CA GLN A 286 -2.92 -21.79 16.59
C GLN A 286 -4.03 -20.75 16.45
N ASP A 287 -4.13 -19.80 17.38
CA ASP A 287 -5.11 -18.71 17.32
C ASP A 287 -5.02 -17.90 16.02
N ILE A 288 -3.80 -17.57 15.56
CA ILE A 288 -3.66 -16.78 14.31
C ILE A 288 -4.11 -17.57 13.07
N ILE A 289 -3.90 -18.91 13.07
CA ILE A 289 -4.40 -19.77 11.99
C ILE A 289 -5.93 -19.81 12.03
N ASP A 290 -6.51 -20.06 13.19
CA ASP A 290 -7.95 -20.22 13.37
C ASP A 290 -8.71 -18.92 13.05
N GLN A 291 -8.17 -17.76 13.46
CA GLN A 291 -8.74 -16.44 13.12
C GLN A 291 -8.73 -16.14 11.62
N ASN A 292 -7.76 -16.66 10.86
CA ASN A 292 -7.66 -16.43 9.42
C ASN A 292 -8.34 -17.53 8.58
N THR A 293 -8.64 -18.70 9.14
CA THR A 293 -9.27 -19.83 8.45
C THR A 293 -10.53 -19.44 7.67
N PRO A 294 -11.53 -18.73 8.23
CA PRO A 294 -12.74 -18.37 7.48
C PRO A 294 -12.46 -17.49 6.26
N LEU A 295 -11.42 -16.63 6.34
CA LEU A 295 -11.00 -15.81 5.21
C LEU A 295 -10.35 -16.67 4.12
N PHE A 296 -9.51 -17.62 4.49
CA PHE A 296 -8.82 -18.51 3.56
C PHE A 296 -9.78 -19.47 2.86
N GLU A 297 -10.75 -20.04 3.61
CA GLU A 297 -11.85 -20.83 3.05
C GLU A 297 -12.59 -20.03 1.97
N LYS A 298 -13.04 -18.83 2.30
CA LYS A 298 -13.74 -17.94 1.35
C LYS A 298 -12.90 -17.60 0.12
N GLN A 299 -11.59 -17.38 0.28
CA GLN A 299 -10.69 -17.09 -0.83
C GLN A 299 -10.48 -18.30 -1.74
N THR A 300 -10.50 -19.51 -1.19
CA THR A 300 -10.25 -20.75 -1.93
C THR A 300 -11.54 -21.40 -2.46
N GLU A 301 -12.69 -21.16 -1.86
CA GLU A 301 -13.99 -21.69 -2.26
C GLU A 301 -14.30 -21.49 -3.76
N SER A 302 -13.90 -20.33 -4.30
CA SER A 302 -14.14 -19.98 -5.72
C SER A 302 -13.06 -20.46 -6.67
N LEU A 303 -12.10 -21.27 -6.20
CA LEU A 303 -11.01 -21.79 -7.03
C LEU A 303 -11.44 -23.07 -7.78
N THR A 304 -11.00 -23.15 -9.04
CA THR A 304 -11.17 -24.39 -9.81
C THR A 304 -10.20 -25.46 -9.30
N THR A 305 -10.50 -26.72 -9.58
CA THR A 305 -9.61 -27.86 -9.31
C THR A 305 -8.19 -27.61 -9.85
N TYR A 306 -8.06 -27.05 -11.06
CA TYR A 306 -6.75 -26.72 -11.63
C TYR A 306 -5.99 -25.65 -10.84
N GLN A 307 -6.70 -24.65 -10.30
CA GLN A 307 -6.10 -23.61 -9.48
C GLN A 307 -5.65 -24.16 -8.12
N MET A 308 -6.46 -25.01 -7.49
CA MET A 308 -6.08 -25.70 -6.25
C MET A 308 -4.87 -26.63 -6.45
N ASN A 309 -4.86 -27.40 -7.52
CA ASN A 309 -3.74 -28.26 -7.89
C ASN A 309 -2.45 -27.45 -8.14
N PHE A 310 -2.58 -26.27 -8.71
CA PHE A 310 -1.44 -25.38 -8.89
C PHE A 310 -0.89 -24.86 -7.54
N LEU A 311 -1.77 -24.47 -6.62
CA LEU A 311 -1.35 -24.08 -5.26
C LEU A 311 -0.70 -25.27 -4.53
N ARG A 312 -1.21 -26.48 -4.71
CA ARG A 312 -0.59 -27.72 -4.19
C ARG A 312 0.84 -27.88 -4.72
N ALA A 313 1.06 -27.69 -6.02
CA ALA A 313 2.39 -27.79 -6.61
C ALA A 313 3.35 -26.76 -5.98
N VAL A 314 2.87 -25.51 -5.76
CA VAL A 314 3.68 -24.48 -5.08
C VAL A 314 4.01 -24.84 -3.64
N ILE A 315 3.07 -25.42 -2.90
CA ILE A 315 3.27 -25.90 -1.52
C ILE A 315 4.29 -27.03 -1.47
N ASP A 316 4.25 -27.95 -2.45
CA ASP A 316 5.20 -29.06 -2.59
C ASP A 316 6.60 -28.62 -3.05
N GLY A 317 6.82 -27.31 -3.24
CA GLY A 317 8.13 -26.75 -3.59
C GLY A 317 8.37 -26.53 -5.09
N VAL A 318 7.36 -26.67 -5.95
CA VAL A 318 7.48 -26.30 -7.35
C VAL A 318 7.30 -24.79 -7.46
N HIS A 319 8.40 -24.06 -7.68
CA HIS A 319 8.38 -22.60 -7.80
C HIS A 319 8.59 -22.10 -9.26
N SER A 320 9.07 -22.97 -10.15
CA SER A 320 9.32 -22.70 -11.57
C SER A 320 8.95 -23.92 -12.40
N GLU A 321 9.12 -23.83 -13.73
CA GLU A 321 9.00 -24.98 -14.66
C GLU A 321 7.67 -25.76 -14.59
N PHE A 322 6.58 -25.08 -14.28
CA PHE A 322 5.24 -25.69 -14.18
C PHE A 322 4.72 -26.33 -15.48
N THR A 323 5.43 -26.14 -16.61
CA THR A 323 5.04 -26.63 -17.92
C THR A 323 5.78 -27.89 -18.36
N THR A 324 6.64 -28.46 -17.50
CA THR A 324 7.26 -29.75 -17.74
C THR A 324 6.21 -30.87 -17.70
N GLN A 325 6.39 -31.91 -18.50
CA GLN A 325 5.43 -33.03 -18.52
C GLN A 325 5.24 -33.68 -17.15
N GLU A 326 6.33 -33.84 -16.40
CA GLU A 326 6.31 -34.39 -15.06
C GLU A 326 5.39 -33.60 -14.14
N VAL A 327 5.55 -32.27 -14.07
CA VAL A 327 4.74 -31.38 -13.22
C VAL A 327 3.30 -31.32 -13.69
N LEU A 328 3.06 -31.24 -14.99
CA LEU A 328 1.72 -31.23 -15.60
C LEU A 328 0.93 -32.48 -15.22
N GLN A 329 1.57 -33.67 -15.29
CA GLN A 329 0.93 -34.95 -14.97
C GLN A 329 0.78 -35.14 -13.47
N LYS A 330 1.85 -34.91 -12.68
CA LYS A 330 1.83 -35.08 -11.22
C LYS A 330 0.73 -34.25 -10.55
N TYR A 331 0.56 -32.99 -10.97
CA TYR A 331 -0.41 -32.10 -10.36
C TYR A 331 -1.66 -31.89 -11.22
N GLN A 332 -1.83 -32.62 -12.31
CA GLN A 332 -3.00 -32.53 -13.18
C GLN A 332 -3.32 -31.10 -13.63
N LEU A 333 -2.31 -30.36 -14.07
CA LEU A 333 -2.45 -28.94 -14.43
C LEU A 333 -3.02 -28.72 -15.85
N GLY A 334 -3.23 -29.79 -16.61
CA GLY A 334 -3.67 -29.74 -18.00
C GLY A 334 -2.53 -29.39 -18.96
N SER A 335 -2.72 -28.40 -19.81
CA SER A 335 -1.72 -27.98 -20.79
C SER A 335 -0.87 -26.80 -20.33
N SER A 336 0.26 -26.56 -21.00
CA SER A 336 1.09 -25.37 -20.77
C SER A 336 0.31 -24.05 -20.95
N ALA A 337 -0.65 -24.01 -21.88
CA ALA A 337 -1.54 -22.85 -22.06
C ALA A 337 -2.42 -22.64 -20.82
N ASN A 338 -2.96 -23.73 -20.25
CA ASN A 338 -3.77 -23.67 -19.03
C ASN A 338 -2.97 -23.14 -17.84
N VAL A 339 -1.72 -23.56 -17.68
CA VAL A 339 -0.81 -23.02 -16.61
C VAL A 339 -0.71 -21.50 -16.68
N SER A 340 -0.62 -20.93 -17.88
CA SER A 340 -0.55 -19.47 -18.05
C SER A 340 -1.85 -18.77 -17.64
N ILE A 341 -3.01 -19.39 -17.88
CA ILE A 341 -4.33 -18.89 -17.45
C ILE A 341 -4.45 -18.98 -15.94
N ILE A 342 -4.09 -20.12 -15.33
CA ILE A 342 -4.09 -20.35 -13.88
C ILE A 342 -3.24 -19.29 -13.19
N LYS A 343 -1.99 -19.09 -13.61
CA LYS A 343 -1.08 -18.10 -13.05
C LYS A 343 -1.69 -16.70 -13.05
N ARG A 344 -2.23 -16.26 -14.19
CA ARG A 344 -2.87 -14.94 -14.29
C ARG A 344 -4.07 -14.80 -13.34
N ALA A 345 -4.91 -15.84 -13.24
CA ALA A 345 -6.06 -15.83 -12.36
C ALA A 345 -5.67 -15.76 -10.88
N LEU A 346 -4.66 -16.55 -10.47
CA LEU A 346 -4.18 -16.57 -9.08
C LEU A 346 -3.43 -15.27 -8.70
N VAL A 347 -2.67 -14.68 -9.62
CA VAL A 347 -2.05 -13.35 -9.42
C VAL A 347 -3.13 -12.28 -9.26
N LYS A 348 -4.18 -12.30 -10.11
CA LYS A 348 -5.30 -11.35 -10.00
C LYS A 348 -6.06 -11.49 -8.67
N LYS A 349 -6.13 -12.72 -8.12
CA LYS A 349 -6.72 -13.00 -6.80
C LYS A 349 -5.75 -12.73 -5.64
N GLU A 350 -4.51 -12.30 -5.92
CA GLU A 350 -3.44 -12.06 -4.93
C GLU A 350 -3.07 -13.31 -4.10
N LEU A 351 -3.37 -14.52 -4.59
CA LEU A 351 -3.03 -15.78 -3.94
C LEU A 351 -1.60 -16.25 -4.22
N ILE A 352 -1.02 -15.80 -5.32
CA ILE A 352 0.38 -15.99 -5.66
C ILE A 352 1.03 -14.70 -6.13
N GLU A 353 2.34 -14.59 -5.93
CA GLU A 353 3.20 -13.57 -6.54
C GLU A 353 4.27 -14.25 -7.40
N ILE A 354 4.80 -13.48 -8.38
CA ILE A 354 5.93 -13.91 -9.20
C ILE A 354 7.12 -13.04 -8.82
N GLU A 355 8.10 -13.63 -8.15
CA GLU A 355 9.33 -12.97 -7.70
C GLU A 355 10.54 -13.63 -8.37
N LYS A 356 11.36 -12.85 -9.09
CA LYS A 356 12.56 -13.36 -9.78
C LYS A 356 12.29 -14.62 -10.63
N ARG A 357 11.13 -14.69 -11.31
CA ARG A 357 10.61 -15.81 -12.08
C ARG A 357 10.15 -17.03 -11.25
N GLN A 358 10.15 -16.95 -9.95
CA GLN A 358 9.59 -17.97 -9.07
C GLN A 358 8.18 -17.61 -8.63
N VAL A 359 7.32 -18.60 -8.48
CA VAL A 359 5.97 -18.46 -7.96
C VAL A 359 6.02 -18.70 -6.46
N VAL A 360 5.46 -17.76 -5.70
CA VAL A 360 5.38 -17.86 -4.23
C VAL A 360 3.96 -17.57 -3.77
N ILE A 361 3.57 -18.14 -2.64
CA ILE A 361 2.37 -17.75 -1.90
C ILE A 361 2.81 -16.65 -0.93
N PRO A 362 2.33 -15.40 -1.10
CA PRO A 362 2.85 -14.26 -0.32
C PRO A 362 2.39 -14.27 1.14
N ASP A 363 1.27 -14.92 1.45
CA ASP A 363 0.72 -15.02 2.79
C ASP A 363 1.27 -16.26 3.52
N PRO A 364 2.13 -16.08 4.55
CA PRO A 364 2.77 -17.20 5.25
C PRO A 364 1.79 -18.01 6.09
N VAL A 365 0.73 -17.41 6.62
CA VAL A 365 -0.28 -18.12 7.43
C VAL A 365 -1.17 -18.93 6.50
N MET A 366 -1.57 -18.38 5.35
CA MET A 366 -2.29 -19.12 4.32
C MET A 366 -1.49 -20.31 3.81
N LYS A 367 -0.18 -20.15 3.64
CA LYS A 367 0.70 -21.27 3.22
C LYS A 367 0.66 -22.43 4.18
N VAL A 368 0.65 -22.17 5.51
CA VAL A 368 0.55 -23.20 6.53
C VAL A 368 -0.85 -23.81 6.58
N TRP A 369 -1.88 -22.98 6.51
CA TRP A 369 -3.27 -23.44 6.44
C TRP A 369 -3.49 -24.35 5.21
N LEU A 370 -3.04 -23.96 4.02
CA LEU A 370 -3.14 -24.80 2.82
C LEU A 370 -2.41 -26.12 2.94
N LYS A 371 -1.24 -26.17 3.61
CA LYS A 371 -0.56 -27.46 3.88
C LYS A 371 -1.44 -28.40 4.66
N LYS A 372 -2.08 -27.90 5.72
CA LYS A 372 -3.00 -28.68 6.57
C LYS A 372 -4.21 -29.18 5.77
N GLU A 373 -4.87 -28.28 5.00
CA GLU A 373 -6.05 -28.61 4.19
C GLU A 373 -5.75 -29.62 3.08
N LEU A 374 -4.58 -29.54 2.45
CA LEU A 374 -4.17 -30.44 1.37
C LEU A 374 -3.56 -31.76 1.87
N GLY A 375 -3.40 -31.94 3.19
CA GLY A 375 -2.81 -33.13 3.79
C GLY A 375 -1.33 -33.31 3.45
N ILE A 376 -0.55 -32.23 3.35
CA ILE A 376 0.87 -32.20 2.94
C ILE A 376 1.75 -31.85 4.15
#